data_732b29528834623e2643f12584c7ef7a
#
_entry.id   732b29528834623e2643f12584c7ef7a
#
_cell.length_a   1.000
_cell.length_b   1.000
_cell.length_c   1.000
_cell.angle_alpha   90.00
_cell.angle_beta   90.00
_cell.angle_gamma   90.00
#
_symmetry.space_group_name_H-M   'P 1'
#
loop_
_entity.id
_entity.type
_entity.pdbx_description
1 polymer ?
#
loop_
_entity_poly.entity_id
_entity_poly.type
_entity_poly.pdbx_seq_one_letter_code
_entity_poly.pdbx_strand_id
1 'polypeptide(L)'
;LLLSAASDRRQRVVNIIRQRIHAAATATRAWGYVEPLSMTPTWVHFDRRYGTPACSGTTSGYPTCRRGDKNTYVLILQDALNALGYSTKTLDGAFGQNTYDALRAAQRSFSLTADGVCGCNTWKKLTSAVVGIGRTKTVID
;
A
#
# COMPACT_ATOMS: atom_id res chain seq x y z
N LEU A 1 7.93 4.65 6.55
CA LEU A 1 9.15 3.87 6.74
C LEU A 1 10.27 4.77 7.27
N LEU A 2 10.70 4.52 8.51
CA LEU A 2 11.79 5.24 9.15
C LEU A 2 12.90 4.25 9.49
N LEU A 3 14.09 4.48 8.94
CA LEU A 3 15.27 3.64 9.18
C LEU A 3 16.42 4.49 9.70
N SER A 4 17.15 3.95 10.67
CA SER A 4 18.35 4.59 11.21
C SER A 4 19.50 4.52 10.21
N ALA A 5 20.24 5.61 10.04
CA ALA A 5 21.41 5.70 9.16
C ALA A 5 22.68 5.31 9.92
N ALA A 6 22.78 4.08 10.41
CA ALA A 6 23.92 3.64 11.22
C ALA A 6 25.23 3.48 10.46
N SER A 7 25.19 3.38 9.12
CA SER A 7 26.38 3.28 8.28
C SER A 7 26.09 3.80 6.87
N ASP A 8 27.13 4.19 6.13
CA ASP A 8 27.01 4.67 4.74
C ASP A 8 26.32 3.65 3.83
N ARG A 9 26.66 2.37 4.01
CA ARG A 9 26.06 1.29 3.23
C ARG A 9 24.55 1.21 3.49
N ARG A 10 24.14 1.27 4.75
CA ARG A 10 22.72 1.26 5.15
C ARG A 10 22.02 2.48 4.57
N GLN A 11 22.65 3.66 4.68
CA GLN A 11 22.06 4.90 4.17
C GLN A 11 21.85 4.84 2.65
N ARG A 12 22.75 4.24 1.89
CA ARG A 12 22.58 4.07 0.44
C ARG A 12 21.37 3.20 0.13
N VAL A 13 21.19 2.10 0.85
CA VAL A 13 20.01 1.22 0.68
C VAL A 13 18.73 1.96 1.05
N VAL A 14 18.74 2.68 2.16
CA VAL A 14 17.59 3.50 2.60
C VAL A 14 17.23 4.52 1.53
N ASN A 15 18.21 5.20 0.95
CA ASN A 15 17.96 6.21 -0.08
C ASN A 15 17.34 5.62 -1.35
N ILE A 16 17.79 4.44 -1.77
CA ILE A 16 17.22 3.75 -2.92
C ILE A 16 15.74 3.40 -2.65
N ILE A 17 15.45 2.86 -1.48
CA ILE A 17 14.07 2.53 -1.08
C ILE A 17 13.21 3.80 -1.02
N ARG A 18 13.71 4.85 -0.38
CA ARG A 18 13.01 6.14 -0.27
C ARG A 18 12.67 6.71 -1.65
N GLN A 19 13.64 6.71 -2.57
CA GLN A 19 13.42 7.21 -3.93
C GLN A 19 12.35 6.43 -4.67
N ARG A 20 12.34 5.11 -4.55
CA ARG A 20 11.33 4.24 -5.18
C ARG A 20 9.94 4.48 -4.62
N ILE A 21 9.81 4.54 -3.31
CA ILE A 21 8.50 4.76 -2.65
C ILE A 21 7.99 6.17 -2.99
N HIS A 22 8.84 7.17 -2.91
CA HIS A 22 8.48 8.54 -3.25
C HIS A 22 8.01 8.66 -4.70
N ALA A 23 8.75 8.07 -5.64
CA ALA A 23 8.40 8.09 -7.05
C ALA A 23 7.05 7.40 -7.30
N ALA A 24 6.81 6.24 -6.65
CA ALA A 24 5.55 5.53 -6.77
C ALA A 24 4.39 6.33 -6.18
N ALA A 25 4.55 6.92 -5.00
CA ALA A 25 3.54 7.76 -4.36
C ALA A 25 3.18 8.97 -5.22
N THR A 26 4.18 9.61 -5.82
CA THR A 26 3.98 10.76 -6.71
C THR A 26 3.27 10.35 -8.00
N ALA A 27 3.68 9.25 -8.61
CA ALA A 27 3.15 8.79 -9.89
C ALA A 27 1.67 8.37 -9.80
N THR A 28 1.22 7.84 -8.66
CA THR A 28 -0.18 7.41 -8.49
C THR A 28 -1.16 8.57 -8.44
N ARG A 29 -0.71 9.76 -8.05
CA ARG A 29 -1.54 10.96 -7.83
C ARG A 29 -2.70 10.75 -6.87
N ALA A 30 -2.65 9.69 -6.08
CA ALA A 30 -3.74 9.32 -5.17
C ALA A 30 -3.55 9.93 -3.77
N TRP A 31 -2.34 10.39 -3.47
CA TRP A 31 -2.05 11.08 -2.22
C TRP A 31 -2.26 12.57 -2.37
N GLY A 32 -2.88 13.19 -1.38
CA GLY A 32 -3.09 14.62 -1.36
C GLY A 32 -1.78 15.39 -1.19
N TYR A 33 -0.80 14.77 -0.56
CA TYR A 33 0.51 15.37 -0.33
C TYR A 33 1.60 14.31 -0.31
N VAL A 34 2.69 14.57 -1.01
CA VAL A 34 3.92 13.77 -0.96
C VAL A 34 5.06 14.72 -0.63
N GLU A 35 5.68 14.53 0.53
CA GLU A 35 6.73 15.42 1.00
C GLU A 35 8.01 15.25 0.18
N PRO A 36 8.68 16.36 -0.20
CA PRO A 36 9.94 16.26 -0.93
C PRO A 36 11.00 15.47 -0.15
N LEU A 37 11.76 14.62 -0.84
CA LEU A 37 12.80 13.79 -0.22
C LEU A 37 13.86 14.60 0.51
N SER A 38 14.10 15.84 0.10
CA SER A 38 15.05 16.75 0.76
C SER A 38 14.66 17.09 2.20
N MET A 39 13.37 16.98 2.53
CA MET A 39 12.84 17.27 3.87
C MET A 39 12.76 16.03 4.76
N THR A 40 12.95 14.83 4.20
CA THR A 40 12.79 13.56 4.90
C THR A 40 14.03 12.67 4.69
N PRO A 41 15.16 12.94 5.36
CA PRO A 41 16.44 12.30 5.03
C PRO A 41 16.45 10.78 5.25
N THR A 42 15.60 10.24 6.12
CA THR A 42 15.58 8.80 6.44
C THR A 42 14.22 8.16 6.30
N TRP A 43 13.20 8.89 5.85
CA TRP A 43 11.83 8.36 5.68
C TRP A 43 11.19 8.90 4.41
N VAL A 44 9.99 8.39 4.12
CA VAL A 44 9.10 8.95 3.11
C VAL A 44 7.80 9.34 3.80
N HIS A 45 7.30 10.54 3.54
CA HIS A 45 6.03 11.01 4.05
C HIS A 45 5.06 11.30 2.91
N PHE A 46 3.87 10.75 3.01
CA PHE A 46 2.75 11.08 2.14
C PHE A 46 1.44 10.87 2.90
N ASP A 47 0.45 11.69 2.60
CA ASP A 47 -0.82 11.66 3.30
C ASP A 47 -1.98 12.12 2.40
N ARG A 48 -3.16 12.17 2.95
CA ARG A 48 -4.40 12.51 2.25
C ARG A 48 -4.96 13.88 2.63
N ARG A 49 -4.11 14.80 3.09
CA ARG A 49 -4.57 16.11 3.61
C ARG A 49 -5.40 16.93 2.64
N TYR A 50 -5.23 16.72 1.34
CA TYR A 50 -5.99 17.42 0.30
C TYR A 50 -7.05 16.54 -0.34
N GLY A 51 -7.36 15.41 0.30
CA GLY A 51 -8.34 14.46 -0.19
C GLY A 51 -7.74 13.34 -1.01
N THR A 52 -8.57 12.43 -1.43
CA THR A 52 -8.17 11.26 -2.23
C THR A 52 -9.14 11.03 -3.36
N PRO A 53 -8.68 10.56 -4.51
CA PRO A 53 -9.54 10.38 -5.67
C PRO A 53 -10.45 9.16 -5.60
N ALA A 54 -10.09 8.15 -4.82
CA ALA A 54 -10.87 6.92 -4.74
C ALA A 54 -11.76 6.90 -3.50
N CYS A 55 -12.86 6.21 -3.55
CA CYS A 55 -13.77 6.05 -2.41
C CYS A 55 -14.23 7.38 -1.79
N SER A 56 -14.70 8.31 -2.59
CA SER A 56 -15.21 9.59 -2.10
C SER A 56 -16.19 9.39 -0.93
N GLY A 57 -16.01 10.16 0.14
CA GLY A 57 -16.83 10.07 1.33
C GLY A 57 -16.54 8.87 2.22
N THR A 58 -15.43 8.17 2.03
CA THR A 58 -15.05 7.00 2.82
C THR A 58 -13.72 7.18 3.51
N THR A 59 -13.43 6.28 4.46
CA THR A 59 -12.15 6.27 5.17
C THR A 59 -11.01 5.63 4.38
N SER A 60 -11.33 4.84 3.35
CA SER A 60 -10.32 4.14 2.58
C SER A 60 -9.44 5.08 1.76
N GLY A 61 -10.03 5.79 0.84
CA GLY A 61 -9.30 6.77 0.02
C GLY A 61 -8.21 6.22 -0.89
N TYR A 62 -8.04 4.91 -0.99
CA TYR A 62 -7.06 4.28 -1.86
C TYR A 62 -7.62 4.10 -3.28
N PRO A 63 -6.78 4.18 -4.32
CA PRO A 63 -7.24 3.94 -5.69
C PRO A 63 -7.56 2.47 -5.91
N THR A 64 -8.38 2.20 -6.91
CA THR A 64 -8.64 0.84 -7.35
C THR A 64 -7.35 0.18 -7.84
N CYS A 65 -7.07 -1.03 -7.36
CA CYS A 65 -5.95 -1.84 -7.79
C CYS A 65 -6.45 -3.09 -8.50
N ARG A 66 -5.84 -3.42 -9.64
CA ARG A 66 -6.20 -4.57 -10.46
C ARG A 66 -4.98 -5.22 -11.07
N ARG A 67 -5.17 -6.40 -11.64
CA ARG A 67 -4.09 -7.13 -12.29
C ARG A 67 -3.41 -6.27 -13.34
N GLY A 68 -2.07 -6.27 -13.32
CA GLY A 68 -1.23 -5.46 -14.20
C GLY A 68 -0.72 -4.17 -13.58
N ASP A 69 -1.33 -3.71 -12.48
CA ASP A 69 -0.85 -2.51 -11.80
C ASP A 69 0.49 -2.75 -11.10
N LYS A 70 1.33 -1.72 -11.12
CA LYS A 70 2.62 -1.70 -10.43
C LYS A 70 2.79 -0.35 -9.75
N ASN A 71 2.56 -0.31 -8.44
CA ASN A 71 2.66 0.93 -7.68
C ASN A 71 2.69 0.66 -6.18
N THR A 72 2.83 1.72 -5.41
CA THR A 72 2.86 1.69 -3.96
C THR A 72 1.57 1.12 -3.36
N TYR A 73 0.42 1.36 -3.97
CA TYR A 73 -0.85 0.84 -3.45
C TYR A 73 -0.97 -0.67 -3.60
N VAL A 74 -0.40 -1.23 -4.64
CA VAL A 74 -0.32 -2.69 -4.77
C VAL A 74 0.55 -3.26 -3.65
N LEU A 75 1.63 -2.57 -3.28
CA LEU A 75 2.47 -2.98 -2.17
C LEU A 75 1.71 -2.95 -0.84
N ILE A 76 0.92 -1.89 -0.60
CA ILE A 76 0.05 -1.80 0.58
C ILE A 76 -0.97 -2.95 0.57
N LEU A 77 -1.58 -3.23 -0.56
CA LEU A 77 -2.53 -4.33 -0.71
C LEU A 77 -1.88 -5.68 -0.39
N GLN A 78 -0.71 -5.93 -0.93
CA GLN A 78 0.04 -7.17 -0.67
C GLN A 78 0.38 -7.32 0.82
N ASP A 79 0.85 -6.25 1.46
CA ASP A 79 1.15 -6.26 2.89
C ASP A 79 -0.11 -6.54 3.73
N ALA A 80 -1.21 -5.90 3.41
CA ALA A 80 -2.48 -6.12 4.10
C ALA A 80 -2.99 -7.56 3.94
N LEU A 81 -2.94 -8.11 2.72
CA LEU A 81 -3.34 -9.48 2.45
C LEU A 81 -2.48 -10.48 3.22
N ASN A 82 -1.17 -10.31 3.19
CA ASN A 82 -0.24 -11.18 3.93
C ASN A 82 -0.48 -11.09 5.44
N ALA A 83 -0.73 -9.90 5.97
CA ALA A 83 -1.04 -9.71 7.39
C ALA A 83 -2.30 -10.46 7.83
N LEU A 84 -3.26 -10.63 6.93
CA LEU A 84 -4.51 -11.35 7.18
C LEU A 84 -4.43 -12.84 6.84
N GLY A 85 -3.26 -13.33 6.44
CA GLY A 85 -3.05 -14.74 6.13
C GLY A 85 -3.29 -15.14 4.67
N TYR A 86 -3.57 -14.18 3.78
CA TYR A 86 -3.74 -14.41 2.35
C TYR A 86 -2.41 -14.13 1.64
N SER A 87 -1.56 -15.15 1.54
CA SER A 87 -0.21 -14.97 1.01
C SER A 87 -0.19 -14.56 -0.46
N THR A 88 0.48 -13.46 -0.75
CA THR A 88 0.80 -13.03 -2.11
C THR A 88 2.15 -13.53 -2.59
N LYS A 89 2.87 -14.27 -1.74
CA LYS A 89 4.21 -14.85 -1.91
C LYS A 89 5.32 -13.80 -2.01
N THR A 90 5.07 -12.64 -2.58
CA THR A 90 6.04 -11.55 -2.70
C THR A 90 5.43 -10.23 -2.29
N LEU A 91 6.28 -9.31 -1.83
CA LEU A 91 5.94 -7.91 -1.56
C LEU A 91 6.74 -7.06 -2.55
N ASP A 92 6.30 -7.01 -3.78
CA ASP A 92 7.03 -6.37 -4.89
C ASP A 92 6.29 -5.18 -5.52
N GLY A 93 5.06 -4.92 -5.08
CA GLY A 93 4.25 -3.85 -5.65
C GLY A 93 3.72 -4.14 -7.05
N ALA A 94 3.86 -5.38 -7.54
CA ALA A 94 3.35 -5.80 -8.83
C ALA A 94 2.14 -6.72 -8.67
N PHE A 95 1.01 -6.32 -9.22
CA PHE A 95 -0.24 -7.08 -9.11
C PHE A 95 -0.26 -8.19 -10.17
N GLY A 96 0.30 -9.34 -9.81
CA GLY A 96 0.31 -10.53 -10.63
C GLY A 96 -0.74 -11.56 -10.20
N GLN A 97 -0.55 -12.80 -10.66
CA GLN A 97 -1.50 -13.89 -10.40
C GLN A 97 -1.62 -14.21 -8.90
N ASN A 98 -0.49 -14.24 -8.16
CA ASN A 98 -0.52 -14.55 -6.73
C ASN A 98 -1.30 -13.51 -5.93
N THR A 99 -1.13 -12.23 -6.24
CA THR A 99 -1.90 -11.15 -5.63
C THR A 99 -3.38 -11.28 -5.98
N TYR A 100 -3.69 -11.58 -7.23
CA TYR A 100 -5.07 -11.80 -7.69
C TYR A 100 -5.76 -12.94 -6.92
N ASP A 101 -5.10 -14.07 -6.78
CA ASP A 101 -5.66 -15.23 -6.07
C ASP A 101 -5.86 -14.94 -4.58
N ALA A 102 -4.88 -14.30 -3.94
CA ALA A 102 -4.96 -13.90 -2.53
C ALA A 102 -6.11 -12.90 -2.30
N LEU A 103 -6.24 -11.92 -3.19
CA LEU A 103 -7.32 -10.94 -3.10
C LEU A 103 -8.70 -11.59 -3.24
N ARG A 104 -8.86 -12.49 -4.18
CA ARG A 104 -10.14 -13.21 -4.35
C ARG A 104 -10.50 -14.05 -3.13
N ALA A 105 -9.51 -14.71 -2.52
CA ALA A 105 -9.73 -15.46 -1.28
C ALA A 105 -10.20 -14.54 -0.15
N ALA A 106 -9.57 -13.38 0.01
CA ALA A 106 -9.97 -12.38 0.99
C ALA A 106 -11.39 -11.85 0.71
N GLN A 107 -11.69 -11.52 -0.53
CA GLN A 107 -13.02 -11.05 -0.92
C GLN A 107 -14.11 -12.05 -0.58
N ARG A 108 -13.88 -13.35 -0.81
CA ARG A 108 -14.84 -14.40 -0.43
C ARG A 108 -15.06 -14.41 1.08
N SER A 109 -13.99 -14.32 1.87
CA SER A 109 -14.10 -14.33 3.33
C SER A 109 -14.82 -13.07 3.86
N PHE A 110 -14.76 -11.97 3.14
CA PHE A 110 -15.48 -10.73 3.47
C PHE A 110 -16.91 -10.69 2.92
N SER A 111 -17.37 -11.76 2.29
CA SER A 111 -18.67 -11.81 1.62
C SER A 111 -18.84 -10.74 0.53
N LEU A 112 -17.76 -10.41 -0.14
CA LEU A 112 -17.73 -9.51 -1.29
C LEU A 112 -17.67 -10.32 -2.58
N THR A 113 -18.02 -9.67 -3.71
CA THR A 113 -17.80 -10.26 -5.02
C THR A 113 -16.29 -10.52 -5.22
N ALA A 114 -15.95 -11.78 -5.51
CA ALA A 114 -14.56 -12.20 -5.70
C ALA A 114 -14.09 -11.94 -7.13
N ASP A 115 -14.03 -10.67 -7.52
CA ASP A 115 -13.68 -10.24 -8.87
C ASP A 115 -12.17 -10.00 -9.06
N GLY A 116 -11.39 -10.04 -7.98
CA GLY A 116 -9.95 -9.79 -8.04
C GLY A 116 -9.60 -8.33 -8.30
N VAL A 117 -10.53 -7.42 -8.11
CA VAL A 117 -10.32 -5.97 -8.20
C VAL A 117 -10.46 -5.37 -6.81
N CYS A 118 -9.44 -4.69 -6.33
CA CYS A 118 -9.46 -4.02 -5.04
C CYS A 118 -10.02 -2.62 -5.19
N GLY A 119 -11.33 -2.51 -5.17
CA GLY A 119 -12.03 -1.23 -5.18
C GLY A 119 -12.36 -0.74 -3.78
N CYS A 120 -13.23 0.26 -3.72
CA CYS A 120 -13.59 0.93 -2.46
C CYS A 120 -14.08 -0.02 -1.38
N ASN A 121 -15.02 -0.89 -1.69
CA ASN A 121 -15.59 -1.82 -0.70
C ASN A 121 -14.57 -2.82 -0.19
N THR A 122 -13.69 -3.30 -1.06
CA THR A 122 -12.62 -4.22 -0.68
C THR A 122 -11.60 -3.52 0.22
N TRP A 123 -11.20 -2.30 -0.13
CA TRP A 123 -10.30 -1.52 0.72
C TRP A 123 -10.85 -1.26 2.12
N LYS A 124 -12.14 -0.93 2.21
CA LYS A 124 -12.80 -0.74 3.52
C LYS A 124 -12.72 -1.99 4.39
N LYS A 125 -13.00 -3.15 3.82
CA LYS A 125 -12.94 -4.43 4.55
C LYS A 125 -11.51 -4.79 4.95
N LEU A 126 -10.56 -4.61 4.04
CA LEU A 126 -9.14 -4.88 4.32
C LEU A 126 -8.61 -3.98 5.43
N THR A 127 -8.82 -2.68 5.35
CA THR A 127 -8.30 -1.74 6.36
C THR A 127 -8.94 -2.01 7.72
N SER A 128 -10.23 -2.28 7.77
CA SER A 128 -10.93 -2.63 9.00
C SER A 128 -10.40 -3.93 9.62
N ALA A 129 -10.17 -4.96 8.80
CA ALA A 129 -9.65 -6.25 9.26
C ALA A 129 -8.21 -6.14 9.78
N VAL A 130 -7.37 -5.34 9.12
CA VAL A 130 -5.98 -5.11 9.55
C VAL A 130 -5.95 -4.40 10.92
N VAL A 131 -6.81 -3.42 11.12
CA VAL A 131 -6.96 -2.75 12.43
C VAL A 131 -7.44 -3.76 13.47
N GLY A 132 -8.38 -4.63 13.12
CA GLY A 132 -8.95 -5.66 14.01
C GLY A 132 -7.92 -6.66 14.54
N ILE A 133 -6.84 -6.93 13.79
CA ILE A 133 -5.74 -7.80 14.27
C ILE A 133 -4.60 -7.00 14.94
N GLY A 134 -4.81 -5.70 15.20
CA GLY A 134 -3.82 -4.84 15.86
C GLY A 134 -2.73 -4.29 14.94
N ARG A 135 -2.81 -4.53 13.63
CA ARG A 135 -1.88 -3.93 12.66
C ARG A 135 -2.48 -2.64 12.13
N THR A 136 -1.89 -1.53 12.51
CA THR A 136 -2.32 -0.20 12.06
C THR A 136 -1.37 0.40 11.03
N LYS A 137 -0.27 -0.30 10.71
CA LYS A 137 0.76 0.17 9.79
C LYS A 137 1.08 -0.91 8.76
N THR A 138 1.34 -0.47 7.54
CA THR A 138 1.82 -1.30 6.44
C THR A 138 3.31 -1.08 6.22
N VAL A 139 3.88 -1.78 5.25
CA VAL A 139 5.30 -1.69 4.93
C VAL A 139 5.75 -0.26 4.55
N ILE A 140 4.84 0.59 4.12
CA ILE A 140 5.15 1.96 3.69
C ILE A 140 4.61 3.03 4.65
N ASP A 141 4.09 2.61 5.74
CA ASP A 141 3.62 3.49 6.82
C ASP A 141 4.82 3.93 7.74
#